data_4f681b1037db3537b8d2c8c337c1e5e2
#
_entry.id   4f681b1037db3537b8d2c8c337c1e5e2
#
_cell.length_a   1.000
_cell.length_b   1.000
_cell.length_c   1.000
_cell.angle_alpha   90.00
_cell.angle_beta   90.00
_cell.angle_gamma   90.00
#
_symmetry.space_group_name_H-M   'P 1'
#
loop_
_entity.id
_entity.type
_entity.pdbx_description
1 polymer ?
#
loop_
_entity_poly.entity_id
_entity_poly.type
_entity_poly.pdbx_seq_one_letter_code
_entity_poly.pdbx_strand_id
1 'polypeptide(L)'
;MKKNNKGFSLIELIIVIAIMAILVAIIAPNLTKYLGKSKKSTDKKNADEIASQLQTSISDYESQDEAGEIIGTINKTLKITWGTTGTTASIDTSGDVQADPAAPVAGSTDSFLTIVNSNVTSSTKSKEKSNQATKATITKVSGGKYKIEVVVGTASSVK
;
A
#
# COMPACT_ATOMS: atom_id res chain seq x y z
N MET A 1 37.35 -45.59 30.52
CA MET A 1 37.30 -44.88 29.24
C MET A 1 37.75 -43.44 29.44
N LYS A 2 38.92 -43.02 28.89
CA LYS A 2 39.37 -41.62 28.94
C LYS A 2 38.61 -40.83 27.89
N LYS A 3 37.72 -39.86 28.29
CA LYS A 3 37.11 -38.86 27.40
C LYS A 3 38.18 -37.87 26.98
N ASN A 4 38.54 -37.88 25.67
CA ASN A 4 39.37 -36.84 25.08
C ASN A 4 38.54 -35.57 24.91
N ASN A 5 38.62 -34.64 25.84
CA ASN A 5 38.10 -33.28 25.70
C ASN A 5 39.10 -32.45 24.88
N LYS A 6 38.99 -32.50 23.54
CA LYS A 6 39.72 -31.58 22.68
C LYS A 6 38.95 -30.24 22.67
N GLY A 7 39.43 -29.26 23.42
CA GLY A 7 38.91 -27.88 23.36
C GLY A 7 39.43 -27.18 22.12
N PHE A 8 38.61 -26.22 21.60
CA PHE A 8 39.05 -25.35 20.50
C PHE A 8 40.22 -24.47 20.91
N SER A 9 41.19 -24.30 20.01
CA SER A 9 42.30 -23.38 20.21
C SER A 9 41.80 -21.94 20.03
N LEU A 10 42.32 -21.01 20.83
CA LEU A 10 42.01 -19.58 20.72
C LEU A 10 42.34 -19.03 19.32
N ILE A 11 43.39 -19.55 18.69
CA ILE A 11 43.78 -19.14 17.33
C ILE A 11 42.77 -19.58 16.28
N GLU A 12 42.16 -20.77 16.41
CA GLU A 12 41.13 -21.25 15.52
C GLU A 12 39.87 -20.34 15.57
N LEU A 13 39.50 -19.88 16.77
CA LEU A 13 38.39 -18.96 16.94
C LEU A 13 38.67 -17.60 16.28
N ILE A 14 39.86 -17.04 16.46
CA ILE A 14 40.24 -15.75 15.87
C ILE A 14 40.23 -15.82 14.33
N ILE A 15 40.75 -16.90 13.75
CA ILE A 15 40.76 -17.07 12.29
C ILE A 15 39.32 -17.13 11.75
N VAL A 16 38.42 -17.84 12.41
CA VAL A 16 37.04 -17.95 12.00
C VAL A 16 36.33 -16.59 12.01
N ILE A 17 36.46 -15.81 13.08
CA ILE A 17 35.83 -14.48 13.15
C ILE A 17 36.47 -13.51 12.16
N ALA A 18 37.76 -13.61 11.86
CA ALA A 18 38.43 -12.80 10.84
C ALA A 18 37.86 -13.08 9.43
N ILE A 19 37.67 -14.35 9.08
CA ILE A 19 37.07 -14.75 7.80
C ILE A 19 35.61 -14.28 7.73
N MET A 20 34.82 -14.46 8.81
CA MET A 20 33.42 -13.98 8.86
C MET A 20 33.35 -12.45 8.69
N ALA A 21 34.26 -11.69 9.31
CA ALA A 21 34.28 -10.24 9.18
C ALA A 21 34.49 -9.80 7.72
N ILE A 22 35.40 -10.45 6.99
CA ILE A 22 35.66 -10.17 5.58
C ILE A 22 34.43 -10.50 4.72
N LEU A 23 33.79 -11.66 4.95
CA LEU A 23 32.59 -12.06 4.20
C LEU A 23 31.43 -11.10 4.44
N VAL A 24 31.16 -10.71 5.68
CA VAL A 24 30.12 -9.76 6.04
C VAL A 24 30.37 -8.40 5.40
N ALA A 25 31.61 -7.91 5.38
CA ALA A 25 31.96 -6.62 4.77
C ALA A 25 31.63 -6.55 3.28
N ILE A 26 31.71 -7.67 2.55
CA ILE A 26 31.38 -7.74 1.12
C ILE A 26 29.84 -7.89 0.92
N ILE A 27 29.17 -8.67 1.77
CA ILE A 27 27.76 -9.02 1.59
C ILE A 27 26.83 -7.89 2.07
N ALA A 28 27.16 -7.20 3.18
CA ALA A 28 26.30 -6.21 3.82
C ALA A 28 25.82 -5.09 2.87
N PRO A 29 26.69 -4.42 2.07
CA PRO A 29 26.24 -3.34 1.19
C PRO A 29 25.32 -3.83 0.06
N ASN A 30 25.49 -5.06 -0.41
CA ASN A 30 24.62 -5.65 -1.41
C ASN A 30 23.28 -6.05 -0.83
N LEU A 31 23.26 -6.62 0.36
CA LEU A 31 22.03 -7.03 1.05
C LEU A 31 21.09 -5.84 1.30
N THR A 32 21.62 -4.70 1.75
CA THR A 32 20.81 -3.49 1.98
C THR A 32 20.14 -2.98 0.71
N LYS A 33 20.83 -3.03 -0.44
CA LYS A 33 20.26 -2.68 -1.76
C LYS A 33 19.13 -3.63 -2.15
N TYR A 34 19.31 -4.94 -1.94
CA TYR A 34 18.26 -5.93 -2.24
C TYR A 34 17.05 -5.76 -1.34
N LEU A 35 17.22 -5.49 -0.06
CA LEU A 35 16.13 -5.22 0.88
C LEU A 35 15.34 -3.98 0.47
N GLY A 36 16.00 -2.90 0.04
CA GLY A 36 15.34 -1.71 -0.48
C GLY A 36 14.49 -2.00 -1.71
N LYS A 37 15.02 -2.75 -2.69
CA LYS A 37 14.27 -3.17 -3.88
C LYS A 37 13.09 -4.06 -3.53
N SER A 38 13.25 -5.01 -2.61
CA SER A 38 12.19 -5.91 -2.15
C SER A 38 11.05 -5.14 -1.49
N LYS A 39 11.37 -4.19 -0.61
CA LYS A 39 10.36 -3.33 0.04
C LYS A 39 9.56 -2.52 -0.99
N LYS A 40 10.25 -1.90 -1.96
CA LYS A 40 9.60 -1.14 -3.03
C LYS A 40 8.71 -2.03 -3.92
N SER A 41 9.15 -3.26 -4.22
CA SER A 41 8.35 -4.22 -4.96
C SER A 41 7.08 -4.62 -4.21
N THR A 42 7.17 -4.81 -2.89
CA THR A 42 6.01 -5.08 -2.03
C THR A 42 5.04 -3.90 -2.03
N ASP A 43 5.55 -2.68 -1.90
CA ASP A 43 4.72 -1.47 -1.92
C ASP A 43 4.01 -1.30 -3.27
N LYS A 44 4.70 -1.63 -4.39
CA LYS A 44 4.06 -1.64 -5.71
C LYS A 44 2.93 -2.65 -5.80
N LYS A 45 3.16 -3.87 -5.32
CA LYS A 45 2.11 -4.90 -5.28
C LYS A 45 0.91 -4.45 -4.44
N ASN A 46 1.16 -3.86 -3.27
CA ASN A 46 0.10 -3.31 -2.43
C ASN A 46 -0.67 -2.19 -3.16
N ALA A 47 0.02 -1.31 -3.89
CA ALA A 47 -0.62 -0.26 -4.67
C ALA A 47 -1.50 -0.84 -5.79
N ASP A 48 -1.04 -1.88 -6.50
CA ASP A 48 -1.81 -2.57 -7.54
C ASP A 48 -3.08 -3.24 -6.96
N GLU A 49 -2.96 -3.87 -5.80
CA GLU A 49 -4.07 -4.50 -5.09
C GLU A 49 -5.09 -3.46 -4.61
N ILE A 50 -4.65 -2.38 -3.97
CA ILE A 50 -5.52 -1.29 -3.53
C ILE A 50 -6.26 -0.67 -4.72
N ALA A 51 -5.58 -0.46 -5.84
CA ALA A 51 -6.21 0.08 -7.05
C ALA A 51 -7.33 -0.85 -7.58
N SER A 52 -7.11 -2.17 -7.54
CA SER A 52 -8.15 -3.16 -7.90
C SER A 52 -9.32 -3.15 -6.93
N GLN A 53 -9.04 -3.09 -5.63
CA GLN A 53 -10.07 -3.05 -4.59
C GLN A 53 -10.89 -1.76 -4.64
N LEU A 54 -10.27 -0.63 -4.98
CA LEU A 54 -10.97 0.62 -5.22
C LEU A 54 -11.88 0.55 -6.44
N GLN A 55 -11.44 -0.11 -7.52
CA GLN A 55 -12.29 -0.32 -8.69
C GLN A 55 -13.53 -1.15 -8.35
N THR A 56 -13.38 -2.19 -7.54
CA THR A 56 -14.51 -2.96 -7.01
C THR A 56 -15.41 -2.08 -6.15
N SER A 57 -14.83 -1.27 -5.25
CA SER A 57 -15.61 -0.36 -4.40
C SER A 57 -16.42 0.66 -5.19
N ILE A 58 -15.88 1.15 -6.31
CA ILE A 58 -16.61 2.03 -7.23
C ILE A 58 -17.81 1.29 -7.83
N SER A 59 -17.58 0.08 -8.34
CA SER A 59 -18.66 -0.72 -8.94
C SER A 59 -19.72 -1.10 -7.92
N ASP A 60 -19.32 -1.44 -6.70
CA ASP A 60 -20.24 -1.77 -5.60
C ASP A 60 -21.11 -0.55 -5.22
N TYR A 61 -20.50 0.64 -5.16
CA TYR A 61 -21.20 1.87 -4.86
C TYR A 61 -22.18 2.23 -5.98
N GLU A 62 -21.73 2.25 -7.24
CA GLU A 62 -22.55 2.62 -8.40
C GLU A 62 -23.64 1.59 -8.74
N SER A 63 -23.54 0.36 -8.21
CA SER A 63 -24.58 -0.66 -8.35
C SER A 63 -25.75 -0.48 -7.38
N GLN A 64 -25.62 0.41 -6.38
CA GLN A 64 -26.72 0.70 -5.47
C GLN A 64 -27.79 1.53 -6.19
N ASP A 65 -29.06 1.21 -5.95
CA ASP A 65 -30.17 1.99 -6.47
C ASP A 65 -30.06 3.45 -5.99
N GLU A 66 -30.16 4.39 -6.93
CA GLU A 66 -30.07 5.84 -6.69
C GLU A 66 -28.67 6.40 -6.32
N ALA A 67 -27.60 5.58 -6.26
CA ALA A 67 -26.26 6.06 -5.91
C ALA A 67 -25.72 7.09 -6.91
N GLY A 68 -25.97 6.88 -8.19
CA GLY A 68 -25.38 7.69 -9.25
C GLY A 68 -23.86 7.52 -9.34
N GLU A 69 -23.24 8.33 -10.16
CA GLU A 69 -21.79 8.29 -10.34
C GLU A 69 -21.06 8.97 -9.16
N ILE A 70 -19.96 8.39 -8.69
CA ILE A 70 -19.14 8.96 -7.60
C ILE A 70 -18.60 10.35 -7.96
N ILE A 71 -18.22 10.53 -9.23
CA ILE A 71 -17.72 11.80 -9.76
C ILE A 71 -18.58 12.18 -10.95
N GLY A 72 -19.44 13.20 -10.78
CA GLY A 72 -20.36 13.62 -11.83
C GLY A 72 -19.70 14.32 -13.02
N THR A 73 -18.56 14.98 -12.82
CA THR A 73 -17.92 15.83 -13.85
C THR A 73 -16.61 15.23 -14.34
N ILE A 74 -16.40 15.21 -15.66
CA ILE A 74 -15.17 14.75 -16.30
C ILE A 74 -13.98 15.61 -15.84
N ASN A 75 -12.81 15.00 -15.67
CA ASN A 75 -11.55 15.59 -15.20
C ASN A 75 -11.57 16.08 -13.75
N LYS A 76 -12.57 15.76 -12.97
CA LYS A 76 -12.58 15.95 -11.53
C LYS A 76 -12.02 14.74 -10.80
N THR A 77 -11.49 14.95 -9.62
CA THR A 77 -10.76 13.95 -8.84
C THR A 77 -11.32 13.80 -7.43
N LEU A 78 -11.39 12.56 -6.99
CA LEU A 78 -11.62 12.19 -5.60
C LEU A 78 -10.29 11.70 -5.00
N LYS A 79 -9.89 12.27 -3.87
CA LYS A 79 -8.67 11.87 -3.17
C LYS A 79 -9.01 11.09 -1.91
N ILE A 80 -8.38 9.94 -1.75
CA ILE A 80 -8.50 9.09 -0.58
C ILE A 80 -7.12 9.00 0.07
N THR A 81 -7.05 9.16 1.38
CA THR A 81 -5.80 9.08 2.13
C THR A 81 -5.98 8.13 3.31
N TRP A 82 -5.09 7.16 3.44
CA TRP A 82 -4.94 6.33 4.63
C TRP A 82 -3.83 6.88 5.49
N GLY A 83 -4.09 7.07 6.77
CA GLY A 83 -3.08 7.56 7.72
C GLY A 83 -1.86 6.62 7.79
N THR A 84 -0.80 7.08 8.42
CA THR A 84 0.43 6.30 8.61
C THR A 84 0.22 5.03 9.45
N THR A 85 -0.85 4.98 10.22
CA THR A 85 -1.31 3.78 10.96
C THR A 85 -2.03 2.77 10.07
N GLY A 86 -2.52 3.20 8.90
CA GLY A 86 -3.02 2.34 7.82
C GLY A 86 -4.38 1.69 8.03
N THR A 87 -5.21 2.20 8.96
CA THR A 87 -6.44 1.50 9.35
C THR A 87 -7.74 2.10 8.81
N THR A 88 -7.76 3.38 8.50
CA THR A 88 -9.01 4.04 8.06
C THR A 88 -8.72 5.03 6.94
N ALA A 89 -9.52 4.97 5.88
CA ALA A 89 -9.49 5.94 4.81
C ALA A 89 -10.15 7.25 5.25
N SER A 90 -9.60 8.36 4.78
CA SER A 90 -10.24 9.66 4.80
C SER A 90 -10.37 10.16 3.37
N ILE A 91 -11.46 10.84 3.07
CA ILE A 91 -11.72 11.40 1.75
C ILE A 91 -11.61 12.92 1.82
N ASP A 92 -10.87 13.49 0.87
CA ASP A 92 -10.83 14.93 0.64
C ASP A 92 -11.96 15.30 -0.32
N THR A 93 -12.97 15.97 0.22
CA THR A 93 -14.17 16.40 -0.51
C THR A 93 -14.01 17.75 -1.21
N SER A 94 -12.81 18.31 -1.27
CA SER A 94 -12.54 19.59 -1.92
C SER A 94 -12.70 19.60 -3.46
N GLY A 95 -13.13 18.47 -4.04
CA GLY A 95 -13.46 18.32 -5.47
C GLY A 95 -14.96 18.24 -5.72
N ASP A 96 -15.42 18.45 -6.97
CA ASP A 96 -16.81 18.26 -7.40
C ASP A 96 -17.21 16.77 -7.34
N VAL A 97 -17.43 16.29 -6.14
CA VAL A 97 -18.03 14.98 -5.90
C VAL A 97 -19.53 15.19 -5.90
N GLN A 98 -20.27 14.51 -6.77
CA GLN A 98 -21.71 14.74 -6.94
C GLN A 98 -22.51 14.15 -5.80
N ALA A 99 -21.98 13.14 -5.11
CA ALA A 99 -22.51 12.59 -3.88
C ALA A 99 -21.53 12.87 -2.74
N ASP A 100 -22.03 13.11 -1.53
CA ASP A 100 -21.17 13.14 -0.34
C ASP A 100 -20.63 11.70 -0.14
N PRO A 101 -19.32 11.47 -0.37
CA PRO A 101 -18.76 10.11 -0.27
C PRO A 101 -18.76 9.59 1.17
N ALA A 102 -19.06 10.44 2.14
CA ALA A 102 -19.24 10.09 3.54
C ALA A 102 -20.71 9.89 3.92
N ALA A 103 -21.67 10.34 3.10
CA ALA A 103 -23.09 10.13 3.34
C ALA A 103 -23.56 8.79 2.72
N PRO A 104 -24.46 8.06 3.39
CA PRO A 104 -25.14 6.91 2.78
C PRO A 104 -25.96 7.35 1.56
N VAL A 105 -26.04 6.47 0.57
CA VAL A 105 -26.96 6.64 -0.56
C VAL A 105 -28.40 6.57 -0.05
N ALA A 106 -29.32 7.32 -0.66
CA ALA A 106 -30.74 7.23 -0.33
C ALA A 106 -31.22 5.78 -0.46
N GLY A 107 -31.78 5.24 0.63
CA GLY A 107 -32.22 3.83 0.69
C GLY A 107 -31.13 2.80 1.01
N SER A 108 -29.86 3.20 1.15
CA SER A 108 -28.74 2.35 1.58
C SER A 108 -28.16 2.81 2.91
N THR A 109 -27.54 1.89 3.65
CA THR A 109 -26.78 2.19 4.87
C THR A 109 -25.30 2.47 4.58
N ASP A 110 -24.86 2.25 3.34
CA ASP A 110 -23.44 2.25 3.00
C ASP A 110 -23.06 3.50 2.19
N SER A 111 -22.19 4.32 2.75
CA SER A 111 -21.49 5.36 2.03
C SER A 111 -20.33 4.79 1.21
N PHE A 112 -19.87 5.52 0.20
CA PHE A 112 -18.66 5.11 -0.54
C PHE A 112 -17.46 4.88 0.38
N LEU A 113 -17.30 5.71 1.39
CA LEU A 113 -16.22 5.55 2.38
C LEU A 113 -16.34 4.25 3.17
N THR A 114 -17.56 3.85 3.54
CA THR A 114 -17.82 2.57 4.22
C THR A 114 -17.45 1.40 3.33
N ILE A 115 -17.84 1.43 2.06
CA ILE A 115 -17.51 0.40 1.07
C ILE A 115 -16.00 0.31 0.86
N VAL A 116 -15.30 1.45 0.71
CA VAL A 116 -13.84 1.48 0.59
C VAL A 116 -13.16 0.87 1.81
N ASN A 117 -13.59 1.23 3.01
CA ASN A 117 -13.00 0.68 4.25
C ASN A 117 -13.26 -0.82 4.40
N SER A 118 -14.35 -1.33 3.87
CA SER A 118 -14.67 -2.76 3.85
C SER A 118 -13.86 -3.52 2.80
N ASN A 119 -13.73 -2.98 1.59
CA ASN A 119 -13.13 -3.66 0.46
C ASN A 119 -11.60 -3.56 0.43
N VAL A 120 -11.02 -2.45 0.93
CA VAL A 120 -9.57 -2.26 0.94
C VAL A 120 -8.95 -3.00 2.13
N THR A 121 -8.63 -4.27 1.90
CA THR A 121 -8.01 -5.17 2.90
C THR A 121 -6.50 -5.27 2.76
N SER A 122 -5.94 -4.81 1.64
CA SER A 122 -4.50 -4.81 1.40
C SER A 122 -3.76 -3.84 2.31
N SER A 123 -2.47 -4.11 2.53
CA SER A 123 -1.65 -3.26 3.40
C SER A 123 -1.49 -1.86 2.82
N THR A 124 -2.09 -0.89 3.49
CA THR A 124 -1.94 0.55 3.18
C THR A 124 -0.69 1.16 3.80
N LYS A 125 0.10 0.38 4.53
CA LYS A 125 1.39 0.79 5.11
C LYS A 125 2.53 0.54 4.14
N SER A 126 3.29 1.57 3.80
CA SER A 126 4.53 1.40 3.03
C SER A 126 5.57 0.62 3.82
N LYS A 127 6.21 -0.34 3.16
CA LYS A 127 7.37 -1.08 3.70
C LYS A 127 8.67 -0.30 3.53
N GLU A 128 8.74 0.56 2.54
CA GLU A 128 9.89 1.42 2.26
C GLU A 128 9.86 2.70 3.12
N LYS A 129 8.69 3.34 3.22
CA LYS A 129 8.48 4.63 3.87
C LYS A 129 7.33 4.55 4.88
N SER A 130 7.59 3.96 6.03
CA SER A 130 6.57 3.72 7.07
C SER A 130 5.92 4.99 7.65
N ASN A 131 6.53 6.15 7.44
CA ASN A 131 6.03 7.45 7.87
C ASN A 131 5.21 8.20 6.79
N GLN A 132 5.02 7.61 5.62
CA GLN A 132 4.21 8.21 4.56
C GLN A 132 2.82 7.59 4.53
N ALA A 133 1.81 8.45 4.38
CA ALA A 133 0.44 8.04 4.15
C ALA A 133 0.28 7.47 2.74
N THR A 134 -0.51 6.42 2.61
CA THR A 134 -0.95 5.92 1.30
C THR A 134 -2.04 6.83 0.75
N LYS A 135 -1.95 7.15 -0.52
CA LYS A 135 -2.89 8.04 -1.22
C LYS A 135 -3.42 7.37 -2.46
N ALA A 136 -4.70 7.53 -2.70
CA ALA A 136 -5.33 7.18 -3.97
C ALA A 136 -6.00 8.42 -4.57
N THR A 137 -5.93 8.53 -5.88
CA THR A 137 -6.61 9.58 -6.66
C THR A 137 -7.45 8.89 -7.71
N ILE A 138 -8.75 9.12 -7.66
CA ILE A 138 -9.72 8.61 -8.64
C ILE A 138 -10.12 9.80 -9.51
N THR A 139 -9.90 9.70 -10.81
CA THR A 139 -10.23 10.74 -11.78
C THR A 139 -11.24 10.21 -12.79
N LYS A 140 -12.36 10.90 -12.97
CA LYS A 140 -13.31 10.56 -14.00
C LYS A 140 -12.77 10.96 -15.37
N VAL A 141 -12.69 10.00 -16.28
CA VAL A 141 -12.27 10.21 -17.67
C VAL A 141 -13.47 10.09 -18.62
N SER A 142 -13.29 10.44 -19.87
CA SER A 142 -14.35 10.35 -20.88
C SER A 142 -14.88 8.92 -21.03
N GLY A 143 -16.18 8.77 -21.28
CA GLY A 143 -16.83 7.47 -21.46
C GLY A 143 -17.25 6.78 -20.16
N GLY A 144 -17.46 7.53 -19.06
CA GLY A 144 -17.94 6.98 -17.77
C GLY A 144 -16.93 6.08 -17.05
N LYS A 145 -15.65 6.16 -17.41
CA LYS A 145 -14.58 5.37 -16.80
C LYS A 145 -13.82 6.19 -15.75
N TYR A 146 -13.13 5.48 -14.87
CA TYR A 146 -12.28 6.08 -13.86
C TYR A 146 -10.83 5.68 -14.07
N LYS A 147 -9.93 6.64 -13.93
CA LYS A 147 -8.49 6.42 -13.78
C LYS A 147 -8.18 6.42 -12.29
N ILE A 148 -7.62 5.33 -11.80
CA ILE A 148 -7.27 5.16 -10.38
C ILE A 148 -5.75 5.18 -10.28
N GLU A 149 -5.21 6.11 -9.52
CA GLU A 149 -3.79 6.18 -9.21
C GLU A 149 -3.60 5.99 -7.71
N VAL A 150 -2.80 5.00 -7.33
CA VAL A 150 -2.50 4.68 -5.93
C VAL A 150 -1.01 4.82 -5.69
N VAL A 151 -0.65 5.51 -4.61
CA VAL A 151 0.73 5.73 -4.17
C VAL A 151 0.92 5.15 -2.78
N VAL A 152 1.81 4.17 -2.65
CA VAL A 152 2.24 3.55 -1.39
C VAL A 152 3.73 3.80 -1.22
N GLY A 153 4.12 4.68 -0.29
CA GLY A 153 5.51 5.10 -0.15
C GLY A 153 6.02 5.81 -1.40
N THR A 154 7.01 5.24 -2.10
CA THR A 154 7.52 5.73 -3.39
C THR A 154 6.99 4.94 -4.59
N ALA A 155 6.23 3.87 -4.35
CA ALA A 155 5.65 3.06 -5.41
C ALA A 155 4.29 3.60 -5.82
N SER A 156 3.99 3.56 -7.12
CA SER A 156 2.70 3.96 -7.67
C SER A 156 2.14 2.89 -8.60
N SER A 157 0.83 2.81 -8.66
CA SER A 157 0.04 2.03 -9.60
C SER A 157 -0.98 2.92 -10.28
N VAL A 158 -1.26 2.68 -11.55
CA VAL A 158 -2.29 3.38 -12.34
C VAL A 158 -3.14 2.33 -13.04
N LYS A 159 -4.46 2.43 -12.88
CA LYS A 159 -5.49 1.61 -13.55
C LYS A 159 -6.55 2.47 -14.21
#